data_65c8a242bc5a00385603eafdcc2eb522
#
_entry.id   65c8a242bc5a00385603eafdcc2eb522
#
_cell.length_a   1.000
_cell.length_b   1.000
_cell.length_c   1.000
_cell.angle_alpha   90.00
_cell.angle_beta   90.00
_cell.angle_gamma   90.00
#
_symmetry.space_group_name_H-M   'P 1'
#
loop_
_entity.id
_entity.type
_entity.pdbx_description
1 polymer ?
#
loop_
_entity_poly.entity_id
_entity_poly.type
_entity_poly.pdbx_seq_one_letter_code
_entity_poly.pdbx_strand_id
1 'polypeptide(L)'
;MKNLFIKSVVLVLASAATVHASAQTTMSLHDCMAYAISNSTKMRIQQAAIGDAQISRRDAALALFTPQINANTYAYYNFGRSIDPQTNTYFNTTSFHNNYGVSAGYDLFDGFKAVNNLKISKTGLLIAGSQEKQVEADICLAVMEAYYNVVYYKRLVDVYEEQVSVAEQALVKARRQEELGQKGHADVIQMEADLADRQYDLINTRNQYESQKMTLADLMFWPVGEELEIDTGMPDQVGHDGSPVIPGSSTVIPGSTGNLSADSVVAFALDHNPAVQIASWQALNAKRELNTAKWQTLPSIGLYAGWNTSYYTYQGSATATFRDQFRNNMGEYVELSLSIPIWNRLNKQSTISRKRHAFEKASAELDQKRRDVESEVRRAIQDRDGAATAYEQACRKAEVQSEAYTLNLKKLEQGLISPLEFQTANNNYLKAQADEMNSLFKYLIKHAVVRYYNGVEYVNQ
;
A
#
# COMPACT_ATOMS: atom_id res chain seq x y z
N MET A 1 -37.86 38.23 -15.59
CA MET A 1 -37.18 36.93 -15.39
C MET A 1 -36.10 36.58 -16.43
N LYS A 2 -36.02 37.19 -17.62
CA LYS A 2 -34.99 36.93 -18.62
C LYS A 2 -33.60 37.54 -18.30
N ASN A 3 -33.52 38.63 -17.53
CA ASN A 3 -32.24 39.30 -17.21
C ASN A 3 -31.48 38.72 -16.01
N LEU A 4 -32.11 37.82 -15.24
CA LEU A 4 -31.46 37.15 -14.12
C LEU A 4 -30.69 35.88 -14.58
N PHE A 5 -31.20 35.22 -15.64
CA PHE A 5 -30.57 34.01 -16.21
C PHE A 5 -29.24 34.30 -16.98
N ILE A 6 -29.16 35.47 -17.63
CA ILE A 6 -27.97 35.88 -18.40
C ILE A 6 -26.82 36.30 -17.47
N LYS A 7 -27.13 36.87 -16.30
CA LYS A 7 -26.10 37.21 -15.30
C LYS A 7 -25.52 36.01 -14.57
N SER A 8 -26.32 34.95 -14.39
CA SER A 8 -25.84 33.68 -13.77
C SER A 8 -24.96 32.86 -14.73
N VAL A 9 -25.25 32.88 -16.03
CA VAL A 9 -24.46 32.17 -17.04
C VAL A 9 -23.11 32.86 -17.31
N VAL A 10 -23.04 34.18 -17.23
CA VAL A 10 -21.78 34.95 -17.38
C VAL A 10 -20.89 34.79 -16.14
N LEU A 11 -21.46 34.61 -14.93
CA LEU A 11 -20.67 34.40 -13.70
C LEU A 11 -20.09 32.98 -13.62
N VAL A 12 -20.76 31.99 -14.23
CA VAL A 12 -20.25 30.59 -14.29
C VAL A 12 -19.18 30.41 -15.36
N LEU A 13 -19.22 31.22 -16.43
CA LEU A 13 -18.17 31.19 -17.49
C LEU A 13 -16.91 31.98 -17.13
N ALA A 14 -16.98 32.89 -16.14
CA ALA A 14 -15.80 33.64 -15.68
C ALA A 14 -14.96 32.86 -14.62
N SER A 15 -15.50 31.76 -14.06
CA SER A 15 -14.76 30.92 -13.09
C SER A 15 -14.01 29.75 -13.71
N ALA A 16 -14.08 29.56 -15.04
CA ALA A 16 -13.44 28.45 -15.74
C ALA A 16 -12.10 28.81 -16.43
N ALA A 17 -11.57 30.00 -16.20
CA ALA A 17 -10.31 30.44 -16.79
C ALA A 17 -9.25 30.88 -15.76
N THR A 18 -9.22 30.22 -14.60
CA THR A 18 -7.96 30.15 -13.85
C THR A 18 -7.09 29.12 -14.54
N VAL A 19 -6.38 29.53 -15.58
CA VAL A 19 -5.14 28.89 -16.00
C VAL A 19 -4.29 28.84 -14.75
N HIS A 20 -4.19 27.67 -14.13
CA HIS A 20 -3.14 27.39 -13.17
C HIS A 20 -1.83 27.50 -13.98
N ALA A 21 -1.22 28.67 -13.99
CA ALA A 21 0.21 28.75 -14.15
C ALA A 21 0.74 27.96 -12.94
N SER A 22 0.92 26.67 -13.10
CA SER A 22 1.70 25.85 -12.20
C SER A 22 3.09 26.48 -12.21
N ALA A 23 3.40 27.28 -11.19
CA ALA A 23 4.78 27.43 -10.83
C ALA A 23 5.26 25.98 -10.67
N GLN A 24 6.21 25.55 -11.51
CA GLN A 24 6.87 24.26 -11.39
C GLN A 24 7.51 24.24 -10.00
N THR A 25 6.76 23.77 -9.01
CA THR A 25 7.28 23.58 -7.66
C THR A 25 8.04 22.26 -7.69
N THR A 26 9.35 22.36 -7.53
CA THR A 26 10.20 21.18 -7.33
C THR A 26 9.65 20.39 -6.15
N MET A 27 9.38 19.09 -6.36
CA MET A 27 8.80 18.21 -5.35
C MET A 27 9.88 17.70 -4.41
N SER A 28 9.66 17.89 -3.11
CA SER A 28 10.48 17.30 -2.06
C SER A 28 10.18 15.80 -1.91
N LEU A 29 11.02 15.06 -1.18
CA LEU A 29 10.76 13.65 -0.86
C LEU A 29 9.40 13.47 -0.15
N HIS A 30 9.09 14.35 0.80
CA HIS A 30 7.80 14.35 1.50
C HIS A 30 6.62 14.56 0.53
N ASP A 31 6.72 15.51 -0.39
CA ASP A 31 5.67 15.79 -1.37
C ASP A 31 5.47 14.60 -2.32
N CYS A 32 6.57 13.96 -2.76
CA CYS A 32 6.53 12.75 -3.58
C CYS A 32 5.81 11.59 -2.87
N MET A 33 6.12 11.34 -1.59
CA MET A 33 5.46 10.32 -0.80
C MET A 33 3.97 10.62 -0.59
N ALA A 34 3.62 11.87 -0.21
CA ALA A 34 2.23 12.29 -0.01
C ALA A 34 1.41 12.18 -1.31
N TYR A 35 1.99 12.58 -2.43
CA TYR A 35 1.36 12.45 -3.75
C TYR A 35 1.14 10.98 -4.13
N ALA A 36 2.15 10.12 -3.94
CA ALA A 36 2.07 8.69 -4.22
C ALA A 36 0.97 8.01 -3.40
N ILE A 37 0.86 8.30 -2.10
CA ILE A 37 -0.20 7.77 -1.22
C ILE A 37 -1.58 8.18 -1.76
N SER A 38 -1.76 9.45 -2.11
CA SER A 38 -3.07 9.99 -2.54
C SER A 38 -3.52 9.44 -3.89
N ASN A 39 -2.59 9.12 -4.81
CA ASN A 39 -2.90 8.69 -6.18
C ASN A 39 -2.71 7.19 -6.42
N SER A 40 -2.12 6.45 -5.47
CA SER A 40 -1.83 5.02 -5.63
C SER A 40 -3.08 4.18 -5.82
N THR A 41 -3.07 3.34 -6.85
CA THR A 41 -4.11 2.32 -7.05
C THR A 41 -4.14 1.30 -5.91
N LYS A 42 -2.99 0.99 -5.28
CA LYS A 42 -2.92 0.10 -4.11
C LYS A 42 -3.67 0.70 -2.92
N MET A 43 -3.52 2.01 -2.67
CA MET A 43 -4.29 2.71 -1.62
C MET A 43 -5.79 2.73 -1.91
N ARG A 44 -6.18 2.98 -3.16
CA ARG A 44 -7.61 2.93 -3.55
C ARG A 44 -8.23 1.54 -3.36
N ILE A 45 -7.50 0.47 -3.69
CA ILE A 45 -7.93 -0.92 -3.44
C ILE A 45 -8.10 -1.14 -1.93
N GLN A 46 -7.15 -0.68 -1.12
CA GLN A 46 -7.20 -0.85 0.33
C GLN A 46 -8.33 -0.04 0.98
N GLN A 47 -8.58 1.19 0.51
CA GLN A 47 -9.75 1.99 0.94
C GLN A 47 -11.09 1.31 0.62
N ALA A 48 -11.20 0.68 -0.56
CA ALA A 48 -12.36 -0.13 -0.90
C ALA A 48 -12.51 -1.33 0.06
N ALA A 49 -11.41 -2.01 0.40
CA ALA A 49 -11.43 -3.11 1.38
C ALA A 49 -11.85 -2.64 2.80
N ILE A 50 -11.46 -1.44 3.21
CA ILE A 50 -11.95 -0.82 4.45
C ILE A 50 -13.46 -0.54 4.37
N GLY A 51 -13.93 -0.01 3.23
CA GLY A 51 -15.36 0.18 2.97
C GLY A 51 -16.15 -1.13 3.11
N ASP A 52 -15.66 -2.22 2.52
CA ASP A 52 -16.27 -3.54 2.65
C ASP A 52 -16.26 -4.06 4.10
N ALA A 53 -15.19 -3.84 4.85
CA ALA A 53 -15.12 -4.19 6.25
C ALA A 53 -16.11 -3.37 7.12
N GLN A 54 -16.31 -2.09 6.81
CA GLN A 54 -17.33 -1.24 7.45
C GLN A 54 -18.73 -1.74 7.17
N ILE A 55 -19.04 -2.10 5.92
CA ILE A 55 -20.32 -2.70 5.52
C ILE A 55 -20.53 -4.02 6.27
N SER A 56 -19.53 -4.90 6.29
CA SER A 56 -19.59 -6.19 6.99
C SER A 56 -19.87 -6.02 8.49
N ARG A 57 -19.28 -5.00 9.12
CA ARG A 57 -19.54 -4.66 10.52
C ARG A 57 -20.97 -4.16 10.72
N ARG A 58 -21.47 -3.30 9.84
CA ARG A 58 -22.85 -2.81 9.86
C ARG A 58 -23.84 -3.95 9.70
N ASP A 59 -23.62 -4.82 8.72
CA ASP A 59 -24.50 -5.93 8.40
C ASP A 59 -24.53 -6.96 9.55
N ALA A 60 -23.38 -7.24 10.17
CA ALA A 60 -23.34 -8.07 11.37
C ALA A 60 -24.07 -7.45 12.57
N ALA A 61 -24.06 -6.12 12.70
CA ALA A 61 -24.83 -5.43 13.73
C ALA A 61 -26.34 -5.47 13.42
N LEU A 62 -26.72 -5.22 12.18
CA LEU A 62 -28.14 -5.31 11.76
C LEU A 62 -28.68 -6.73 11.95
N ALA A 63 -27.92 -7.75 11.57
CA ALA A 63 -28.33 -9.15 11.78
C ALA A 63 -28.54 -9.51 13.27
N LEU A 64 -27.88 -8.80 14.20
CA LEU A 64 -28.05 -9.01 15.63
C LEU A 64 -29.30 -8.32 16.18
N PHE A 65 -29.73 -7.21 15.61
CA PHE A 65 -30.76 -6.34 16.21
C PHE A 65 -32.03 -6.19 15.36
N THR A 66 -32.06 -6.67 14.12
CA THR A 66 -33.20 -6.47 13.21
C THR A 66 -33.71 -7.78 12.64
N PRO A 67 -35.03 -7.94 12.46
CA PRO A 67 -35.60 -9.08 11.75
C PRO A 67 -35.31 -9.00 10.25
N GLN A 68 -35.22 -10.16 9.61
CA GLN A 68 -35.23 -10.27 8.17
C GLN A 68 -36.67 -10.28 7.67
N ILE A 69 -37.03 -9.39 6.73
CA ILE A 69 -38.36 -9.33 6.13
C ILE A 69 -38.28 -9.77 4.68
N ASN A 70 -39.11 -10.75 4.30
CA ASN A 70 -39.17 -11.28 2.95
C ASN A 70 -40.61 -11.22 2.44
N ALA A 71 -40.78 -10.84 1.17
CA ALA A 71 -42.03 -10.99 0.46
C ALA A 71 -41.82 -12.02 -0.66
N ASN A 72 -42.74 -12.94 -0.79
CA ASN A 72 -42.70 -13.98 -1.80
C ASN A 72 -44.07 -14.18 -2.46
N THR A 73 -44.01 -14.48 -3.75
CA THR A 73 -45.18 -14.94 -4.50
C THR A 73 -44.71 -16.06 -5.42
N TYR A 74 -45.55 -17.08 -5.55
CA TYR A 74 -45.33 -18.16 -6.49
C TYR A 74 -46.63 -18.66 -7.05
N ALA A 75 -46.64 -19.03 -8.33
CA ALA A 75 -47.78 -19.57 -9.04
C ALA A 75 -47.42 -20.89 -9.68
N TYR A 76 -48.32 -21.84 -9.64
CA TYR A 76 -48.15 -23.13 -10.26
C TYR A 76 -49.45 -23.74 -10.74
N TYR A 77 -49.37 -24.59 -11.75
CA TYR A 77 -50.43 -25.47 -12.17
C TYR A 77 -50.23 -26.86 -11.59
N ASN A 78 -51.33 -27.45 -11.05
CA ASN A 78 -51.34 -28.84 -10.65
C ASN A 78 -52.27 -29.60 -11.62
N PHE A 79 -51.77 -30.67 -12.19
CA PHE A 79 -52.49 -31.51 -13.16
C PHE A 79 -52.79 -32.87 -12.50
N GLY A 80 -54.09 -33.25 -12.48
CA GLY A 80 -54.50 -34.52 -11.93
C GLY A 80 -55.50 -34.36 -10.79
N ARG A 81 -55.40 -35.26 -9.80
CA ARG A 81 -56.38 -35.36 -8.68
C ARG A 81 -56.17 -34.21 -7.68
N SER A 82 -57.19 -33.38 -7.48
CA SER A 82 -57.22 -32.27 -6.53
C SER A 82 -58.37 -32.45 -5.55
N ILE A 83 -58.26 -31.74 -4.40
CA ILE A 83 -59.36 -31.65 -3.41
C ILE A 83 -60.07 -30.31 -3.63
N ASP A 84 -61.37 -30.32 -3.73
CA ASP A 84 -62.19 -29.14 -3.69
C ASP A 84 -62.29 -28.63 -2.23
N PRO A 85 -61.80 -27.47 -1.90
CA PRO A 85 -61.84 -26.95 -0.53
C PRO A 85 -63.26 -26.66 0.00
N GLN A 86 -64.25 -26.49 -0.90
CA GLN A 86 -65.65 -26.23 -0.50
C GLN A 86 -66.41 -27.51 -0.15
N THR A 87 -66.21 -28.55 -0.95
CA THR A 87 -66.93 -29.80 -0.79
C THR A 87 -66.13 -30.92 -0.12
N ASN A 88 -64.82 -30.74 0.03
CA ASN A 88 -63.82 -31.69 0.53
C ASN A 88 -63.85 -33.02 -0.25
N THR A 89 -64.21 -32.98 -1.53
CA THR A 89 -64.23 -34.16 -2.42
C THR A 89 -63.05 -34.15 -3.38
N TYR A 90 -62.64 -35.35 -3.82
CA TYR A 90 -61.60 -35.53 -4.81
C TYR A 90 -62.15 -35.52 -6.22
N PHE A 91 -61.52 -34.75 -7.12
CA PHE A 91 -61.82 -34.78 -8.56
C PHE A 91 -60.58 -34.59 -9.38
N ASN A 92 -60.57 -35.09 -10.61
CA ASN A 92 -59.47 -34.89 -11.56
C ASN A 92 -59.69 -33.59 -12.31
N THR A 93 -58.77 -32.67 -12.14
CA THR A 93 -58.83 -31.37 -12.81
C THR A 93 -57.45 -30.76 -12.90
N THR A 94 -57.33 -29.73 -13.72
CA THR A 94 -56.22 -28.81 -13.72
C THR A 94 -56.55 -27.64 -12.78
N SER A 95 -55.71 -27.42 -11.77
CA SER A 95 -55.86 -26.30 -10.85
C SER A 95 -54.69 -25.34 -11.00
N PHE A 96 -54.99 -24.05 -10.98
CA PHE A 96 -54.02 -22.99 -10.87
C PHE A 96 -54.02 -22.47 -9.44
N HIS A 97 -52.83 -22.33 -8.88
CA HIS A 97 -52.60 -21.81 -7.54
C HIS A 97 -51.63 -20.63 -7.62
N ASN A 98 -51.94 -19.56 -6.91
CA ASN A 98 -51.04 -18.44 -6.71
C ASN A 98 -51.04 -18.06 -5.24
N ASN A 99 -49.86 -18.02 -4.62
CA ASN A 99 -49.70 -17.73 -3.21
C ASN A 99 -48.89 -16.44 -3.05
N TYR A 100 -49.28 -15.66 -2.10
CA TYR A 100 -48.64 -14.40 -1.72
C TYR A 100 -48.32 -14.46 -0.24
N GLY A 101 -47.09 -14.05 0.12
CA GLY A 101 -46.69 -14.05 1.52
C GLY A 101 -45.71 -12.93 1.83
N VAL A 102 -45.83 -12.41 3.03
CA VAL A 102 -44.82 -11.56 3.66
C VAL A 102 -44.49 -12.22 4.99
N SER A 103 -43.23 -12.43 5.25
CA SER A 103 -42.73 -13.04 6.48
C SER A 103 -41.62 -12.23 7.09
N ALA A 104 -41.58 -12.15 8.40
CA ALA A 104 -40.47 -11.60 9.19
C ALA A 104 -39.94 -12.70 10.10
N GLY A 105 -38.60 -12.86 10.13
CA GLY A 105 -37.93 -13.81 10.99
C GLY A 105 -36.83 -13.14 11.80
N TYR A 106 -36.72 -13.49 13.06
CA TYR A 106 -35.70 -12.99 13.96
C TYR A 106 -35.20 -14.12 14.89
N ASP A 107 -33.88 -14.32 14.89
CA ASP A 107 -33.24 -15.31 15.78
C ASP A 107 -33.05 -14.68 17.16
N LEU A 108 -33.90 -15.06 18.14
CA LEU A 108 -33.78 -14.61 19.53
C LEU A 108 -32.51 -15.18 20.19
N PHE A 109 -32.15 -16.42 19.83
CA PHE A 109 -30.95 -17.07 20.28
C PHE A 109 -30.44 -18.07 19.22
N ASP A 110 -29.21 -17.86 18.75
CA ASP A 110 -28.57 -18.66 17.69
C ASP A 110 -27.27 -19.36 18.15
N GLY A 111 -27.13 -19.59 19.47
CA GLY A 111 -25.90 -20.11 20.05
C GLY A 111 -24.77 -19.09 20.02
N PHE A 112 -25.05 -17.81 20.19
CA PHE A 112 -24.09 -16.69 20.16
C PHE A 112 -23.37 -16.47 18.82
N LYS A 113 -23.85 -17.05 17.72
CA LYS A 113 -23.27 -16.91 16.38
C LYS A 113 -23.27 -15.46 15.92
N ALA A 114 -24.42 -14.76 16.01
CA ALA A 114 -24.53 -13.34 15.62
C ALA A 114 -23.62 -12.44 16.45
N VAL A 115 -23.53 -12.65 17.76
CA VAL A 115 -22.63 -11.91 18.65
C VAL A 115 -21.15 -12.11 18.25
N ASN A 116 -20.76 -13.35 17.96
CA ASN A 116 -19.39 -13.62 17.51
C ASN A 116 -19.10 -13.05 16.13
N ASN A 117 -20.05 -13.13 15.20
CA ASN A 117 -19.92 -12.52 13.89
C ASN A 117 -19.69 -11.01 13.99
N LEU A 118 -20.41 -10.32 14.89
CA LEU A 118 -20.17 -8.91 15.15
C LEU A 118 -18.77 -8.64 15.74
N LYS A 119 -18.28 -9.52 16.64
CA LYS A 119 -16.91 -9.41 17.15
C LYS A 119 -15.86 -9.69 16.08
N ILE A 120 -16.09 -10.63 15.18
CA ILE A 120 -15.20 -10.95 14.06
C ILE A 120 -15.18 -9.79 13.06
N SER A 121 -16.34 -9.23 12.70
CA SER A 121 -16.40 -8.09 11.78
C SER A 121 -15.74 -6.83 12.34
N LYS A 122 -15.84 -6.58 13.67
CA LYS A 122 -15.08 -5.50 14.32
C LYS A 122 -13.56 -5.68 14.18
N THR A 123 -13.05 -6.90 14.41
CA THR A 123 -11.61 -7.15 14.19
C THR A 123 -11.24 -7.19 12.72
N GLY A 124 -12.15 -7.56 11.82
CA GLY A 124 -11.97 -7.43 10.38
C GLY A 124 -11.68 -5.99 9.95
N LEU A 125 -12.39 -5.02 10.53
CA LEU A 125 -12.13 -3.60 10.29
C LEU A 125 -10.74 -3.16 10.80
N LEU A 126 -10.32 -3.67 11.98
CA LEU A 126 -8.97 -3.39 12.49
C LEU A 126 -7.88 -4.00 11.60
N ILE A 127 -8.09 -5.21 11.09
CA ILE A 127 -7.19 -5.85 10.13
C ILE A 127 -7.06 -4.99 8.87
N ALA A 128 -8.19 -4.54 8.30
CA ALA A 128 -8.17 -3.70 7.11
C ALA A 128 -7.43 -2.37 7.34
N GLY A 129 -7.61 -1.73 8.49
CA GLY A 129 -6.85 -0.52 8.86
C GLY A 129 -5.36 -0.75 9.06
N SER A 130 -4.94 -1.92 9.57
CA SER A 130 -3.51 -2.24 9.67
C SER A 130 -2.90 -2.62 8.32
N GLN A 131 -3.69 -3.21 7.41
CA GLN A 131 -3.26 -3.44 6.03
C GLN A 131 -3.06 -2.13 5.27
N GLU A 132 -3.91 -1.11 5.53
CA GLU A 132 -3.73 0.24 4.98
C GLU A 132 -2.38 0.83 5.39
N LYS A 133 -2.05 0.79 6.68
CA LYS A 133 -0.75 1.28 7.18
C LYS A 133 0.44 0.52 6.59
N GLN A 134 0.30 -0.77 6.35
CA GLN A 134 1.35 -1.56 5.70
C GLN A 134 1.53 -1.15 4.25
N VAL A 135 0.45 -0.99 3.49
CA VAL A 135 0.50 -0.54 2.08
C VAL A 135 1.07 0.87 1.98
N GLU A 136 0.69 1.76 2.89
CA GLU A 136 1.25 3.11 2.97
C GLU A 136 2.77 3.08 3.20
N ALA A 137 3.25 2.30 4.16
CA ALA A 137 4.67 2.13 4.44
C ALA A 137 5.44 1.56 3.24
N ASP A 138 4.87 0.56 2.55
CA ASP A 138 5.47 -0.05 1.35
C ASP A 138 5.60 0.96 0.20
N ILE A 139 4.59 1.82 0.00
CA ILE A 139 4.62 2.88 -1.02
C ILE A 139 5.68 3.92 -0.65
N CYS A 140 5.70 4.40 0.59
CA CYS A 140 6.67 5.40 1.03
C CYS A 140 8.10 4.91 0.86
N LEU A 141 8.39 3.66 1.25
CA LEU A 141 9.73 3.08 1.10
C LEU A 141 10.14 2.97 -0.37
N ALA A 142 9.25 2.50 -1.24
CA ALA A 142 9.54 2.38 -2.67
C ALA A 142 9.78 3.76 -3.32
N VAL A 143 8.98 4.78 -2.96
CA VAL A 143 9.16 6.16 -3.45
C VAL A 143 10.46 6.75 -2.92
N MET A 144 10.81 6.53 -1.65
CA MET A 144 12.06 6.99 -1.05
C MET A 144 13.28 6.42 -1.78
N GLU A 145 13.28 5.11 -2.06
CA GLU A 145 14.37 4.46 -2.80
C GLU A 145 14.49 5.01 -4.23
N ALA A 146 13.38 5.19 -4.92
CA ALA A 146 13.37 5.75 -6.27
C ALA A 146 13.81 7.24 -6.28
N TYR A 147 13.35 8.04 -5.32
CA TYR A 147 13.73 9.44 -5.18
C TYR A 147 15.25 9.60 -4.98
N TYR A 148 15.84 8.87 -4.04
CA TYR A 148 17.29 8.92 -3.83
C TYR A 148 18.09 8.42 -5.03
N ASN A 149 17.57 7.47 -5.80
CA ASN A 149 18.18 7.08 -7.08
C ASN A 149 18.17 8.22 -8.09
N VAL A 150 17.06 8.97 -8.21
CA VAL A 150 17.01 10.14 -9.11
C VAL A 150 17.99 11.21 -8.66
N VAL A 151 18.07 11.53 -7.37
CA VAL A 151 19.04 12.50 -6.82
C VAL A 151 20.47 12.04 -7.09
N TYR A 152 20.76 10.75 -6.91
CA TYR A 152 22.07 10.17 -7.20
C TYR A 152 22.50 10.36 -8.66
N TYR A 153 21.65 9.98 -9.61
CA TYR A 153 21.98 10.11 -11.03
C TYR A 153 22.03 11.56 -11.49
N LYS A 154 21.22 12.45 -10.92
CA LYS A 154 21.34 13.90 -11.20
C LYS A 154 22.72 14.44 -10.79
N ARG A 155 23.17 14.08 -9.59
CA ARG A 155 24.52 14.47 -9.11
C ARG A 155 25.64 13.88 -9.96
N LEU A 156 25.50 12.65 -10.42
CA LEU A 156 26.46 12.06 -11.36
C LEU A 156 26.49 12.80 -12.69
N VAL A 157 25.35 13.22 -13.21
CA VAL A 157 25.29 14.06 -14.42
C VAL A 157 26.08 15.34 -14.21
N ASP A 158 25.85 16.06 -13.09
CA ASP A 158 26.56 17.33 -12.78
C ASP A 158 28.10 17.09 -12.72
N VAL A 159 28.53 15.98 -12.10
CA VAL A 159 29.95 15.60 -12.04
C VAL A 159 30.53 15.30 -13.44
N TYR A 160 29.83 14.54 -14.28
CA TYR A 160 30.28 14.24 -15.63
C TYR A 160 30.27 15.47 -16.54
N GLU A 161 29.33 16.41 -16.38
CA GLU A 161 29.33 17.69 -17.09
C GLU A 161 30.58 18.52 -16.76
N GLU A 162 30.95 18.60 -15.49
CA GLU A 162 32.20 19.24 -15.05
C GLU A 162 33.42 18.56 -15.67
N GLN A 163 33.46 17.21 -15.67
CA GLN A 163 34.58 16.44 -16.24
C GLN A 163 34.72 16.64 -17.76
N VAL A 164 33.63 16.69 -18.50
CA VAL A 164 33.64 17.01 -19.94
C VAL A 164 34.22 18.40 -20.15
N SER A 165 33.78 19.41 -19.38
CA SER A 165 34.29 20.78 -19.47
C SER A 165 35.81 20.87 -19.19
N VAL A 166 36.28 20.14 -18.16
CA VAL A 166 37.74 20.05 -17.83
C VAL A 166 38.53 19.38 -18.96
N ALA A 167 38.00 18.28 -19.53
CA ALA A 167 38.66 17.58 -20.63
C ALA A 167 38.72 18.42 -21.92
N GLU A 168 37.66 19.16 -22.23
CA GLU A 168 37.65 20.12 -23.37
C GLU A 168 38.70 21.19 -23.21
N GLN A 169 38.79 21.81 -22.04
CA GLN A 169 39.82 22.82 -21.76
C GLN A 169 41.24 22.26 -21.87
N ALA A 170 41.45 21.01 -21.35
CA ALA A 170 42.74 20.32 -21.42
C ALA A 170 43.14 20.00 -22.86
N LEU A 171 42.18 19.60 -23.71
CA LEU A 171 42.44 19.32 -25.12
C LEU A 171 42.79 20.58 -25.89
N VAL A 172 42.08 21.69 -25.66
CA VAL A 172 42.41 23.01 -26.29
C VAL A 172 43.83 23.42 -25.94
N LYS A 173 44.23 23.29 -24.67
CA LYS A 173 45.59 23.59 -24.21
C LYS A 173 46.63 22.67 -24.87
N ALA A 174 46.33 21.37 -24.97
CA ALA A 174 47.23 20.38 -25.57
C ALA A 174 47.47 20.61 -27.08
N ARG A 175 46.40 20.93 -27.82
CA ARG A 175 46.50 21.33 -29.26
C ARG A 175 47.38 22.53 -29.44
N ARG A 176 47.23 23.57 -28.58
CA ARG A 176 48.09 24.73 -28.62
C ARG A 176 49.56 24.45 -28.34
N GLN A 177 49.81 23.53 -27.41
CA GLN A 177 51.17 23.08 -27.11
C GLN A 177 51.77 22.25 -28.24
N GLU A 178 50.99 21.44 -28.95
CA GLU A 178 51.43 20.73 -30.16
C GLU A 178 51.83 21.67 -31.27
N GLU A 179 50.96 22.71 -31.57
CA GLU A 179 51.28 23.75 -32.56
C GLU A 179 52.63 24.46 -32.27
N LEU A 180 52.94 24.60 -30.97
CA LEU A 180 54.19 25.20 -30.52
C LEU A 180 55.35 24.21 -30.44
N GLY A 181 55.14 22.93 -30.84
CA GLY A 181 56.16 21.88 -30.77
C GLY A 181 56.52 21.43 -29.36
N GLN A 182 55.74 21.80 -28.36
CA GLN A 182 55.97 21.46 -26.92
C GLN A 182 55.36 20.15 -26.51
N LYS A 183 54.44 19.58 -27.32
CA LYS A 183 53.72 18.32 -27.00
C LYS A 183 53.64 17.43 -28.24
N GLY A 184 53.69 16.13 -28.05
CA GLY A 184 53.61 15.16 -29.14
C GLY A 184 52.15 14.98 -29.62
N HIS A 185 52.01 14.66 -30.90
CA HIS A 185 50.68 14.34 -31.51
C HIS A 185 49.97 13.17 -30.79
N ALA A 186 50.73 12.16 -30.31
CA ALA A 186 50.18 11.04 -29.57
C ALA A 186 49.49 11.44 -28.29
N ASP A 187 49.99 12.46 -27.58
CA ASP A 187 49.37 13.00 -26.36
C ASP A 187 48.05 13.69 -26.66
N VAL A 188 47.95 14.41 -27.79
CA VAL A 188 46.73 15.09 -28.24
C VAL A 188 45.64 14.06 -28.57
N ILE A 189 45.99 13.01 -29.33
CA ILE A 189 45.06 11.91 -29.65
C ILE A 189 44.56 11.20 -28.38
N GLN A 190 45.44 11.01 -27.39
CA GLN A 190 45.05 10.40 -26.09
C GLN A 190 44.03 11.31 -25.36
N MET A 191 44.18 12.63 -25.40
CA MET A 191 43.23 13.56 -24.79
C MET A 191 41.90 13.65 -25.57
N GLU A 192 41.95 13.51 -26.90
CA GLU A 192 40.71 13.39 -27.69
C GLU A 192 39.95 12.11 -27.33
N ALA A 193 40.64 10.99 -27.16
CA ALA A 193 40.01 9.74 -26.70
C ALA A 193 39.41 9.89 -25.28
N ASP A 194 40.13 10.52 -24.34
CA ASP A 194 39.59 10.78 -22.99
C ASP A 194 38.34 11.66 -23.03
N LEU A 195 38.29 12.70 -23.87
CA LEU A 195 37.14 13.54 -24.03
C LEU A 195 35.93 12.72 -24.60
N ALA A 196 36.17 11.90 -25.61
CA ALA A 196 35.14 11.05 -26.21
C ALA A 196 34.55 10.05 -25.17
N ASP A 197 35.40 9.45 -24.35
CA ASP A 197 34.96 8.54 -23.26
C ASP A 197 34.09 9.28 -22.25
N ARG A 198 34.45 10.50 -21.83
CA ARG A 198 33.67 11.31 -20.88
C ARG A 198 32.33 11.76 -21.45
N GLN A 199 32.31 12.14 -22.73
CA GLN A 199 31.05 12.48 -23.42
C GLN A 199 30.12 11.27 -23.50
N TYR A 200 30.67 10.09 -23.76
CA TYR A 200 29.91 8.84 -23.76
C TYR A 200 29.32 8.54 -22.37
N ASP A 201 30.14 8.64 -21.31
CA ASP A 201 29.70 8.43 -19.93
C ASP A 201 28.64 9.44 -19.51
N LEU A 202 28.75 10.72 -19.90
CA LEU A 202 27.74 11.74 -19.66
C LEU A 202 26.40 11.39 -20.31
N ILE A 203 26.40 10.94 -21.59
CA ILE A 203 25.19 10.55 -22.30
C ILE A 203 24.52 9.36 -21.61
N ASN A 204 25.30 8.34 -21.23
CA ASN A 204 24.77 7.18 -20.52
C ASN A 204 24.17 7.56 -19.16
N THR A 205 24.85 8.42 -18.42
CA THR A 205 24.38 8.86 -17.09
C THR A 205 23.12 9.72 -17.21
N ARG A 206 23.01 10.59 -18.22
CA ARG A 206 21.76 11.31 -18.52
C ARG A 206 20.60 10.37 -18.85
N ASN A 207 20.84 9.34 -19.66
CA ASN A 207 19.84 8.32 -19.96
C ASN A 207 19.39 7.58 -18.70
N GLN A 208 20.32 7.27 -17.78
CA GLN A 208 19.98 6.64 -16.50
C GLN A 208 19.15 7.59 -15.61
N TYR A 209 19.53 8.87 -15.55
CA TYR A 209 18.77 9.89 -14.81
C TYR A 209 17.31 9.95 -15.29
N GLU A 210 17.09 10.08 -16.60
CA GLU A 210 15.74 10.10 -17.17
C GLU A 210 14.97 8.79 -16.90
N SER A 211 15.63 7.64 -16.97
CA SER A 211 15.04 6.36 -16.63
C SER A 211 14.59 6.27 -15.17
N GLN A 212 15.40 6.81 -14.23
CA GLN A 212 15.02 6.83 -12.82
C GLN A 212 13.89 7.83 -12.54
N LYS A 213 13.85 8.99 -13.23
CA LYS A 213 12.72 9.93 -13.18
C LYS A 213 11.42 9.24 -13.62
N MET A 214 11.45 8.49 -14.71
CA MET A 214 10.28 7.72 -15.18
C MET A 214 9.85 6.67 -14.13
N THR A 215 10.82 5.98 -13.52
CA THR A 215 10.53 4.99 -12.48
C THR A 215 9.86 5.64 -11.26
N LEU A 216 10.34 6.79 -10.82
CA LEU A 216 9.71 7.55 -9.73
C LEU A 216 8.30 8.03 -10.13
N ALA A 217 8.14 8.58 -11.34
CA ALA A 217 6.85 9.03 -11.86
C ALA A 217 5.82 7.88 -11.90
N ASP A 218 6.23 6.70 -12.35
CA ASP A 218 5.38 5.50 -12.37
C ASP A 218 4.95 5.07 -10.95
N LEU A 219 5.87 5.08 -9.98
CA LEU A 219 5.57 4.73 -8.59
C LEU A 219 4.61 5.73 -7.94
N MET A 220 4.70 7.01 -8.33
CA MET A 220 3.83 8.08 -7.85
C MET A 220 2.47 8.12 -8.58
N PHE A 221 2.31 7.38 -9.68
CA PHE A 221 1.17 7.53 -10.60
C PHE A 221 1.08 8.94 -11.19
N TRP A 222 2.23 9.53 -11.51
CA TRP A 222 2.32 10.85 -12.13
C TRP A 222 1.67 10.83 -13.52
N PRO A 223 0.96 11.90 -13.95
CA PRO A 223 0.32 11.94 -15.26
C PRO A 223 1.32 11.75 -16.40
N VAL A 224 1.00 10.86 -17.33
CA VAL A 224 1.86 10.58 -18.48
C VAL A 224 1.95 11.81 -19.39
N GLY A 225 3.17 12.26 -19.66
CA GLY A 225 3.45 13.42 -20.50
C GLY A 225 3.62 14.75 -19.74
N GLU A 226 3.44 14.77 -18.43
CA GLU A 226 3.80 15.90 -17.59
C GLU A 226 5.24 15.74 -17.08
N GLU A 227 6.01 16.82 -17.11
CA GLU A 227 7.38 16.80 -16.61
C GLU A 227 7.40 16.81 -15.09
N LEU A 228 8.11 15.84 -14.50
CA LEU A 228 8.32 15.77 -13.07
C LEU A 228 9.62 16.49 -12.71
N GLU A 229 9.51 17.59 -11.96
CA GLU A 229 10.65 18.26 -11.37
C GLU A 229 10.76 17.91 -9.88
N ILE A 230 11.91 17.40 -9.47
CA ILE A 230 12.20 17.05 -8.09
C ILE A 230 13.26 17.96 -7.49
N ASP A 231 13.17 18.19 -6.20
CA ASP A 231 14.23 18.86 -5.45
C ASP A 231 15.44 17.93 -5.35
N THR A 232 16.51 18.26 -6.06
CA THR A 232 17.78 17.53 -6.03
C THR A 232 18.77 18.09 -5.02
N GLY A 233 18.32 19.00 -4.15
CA GLY A 233 19.07 19.45 -2.99
C GLY A 233 19.48 18.26 -2.12
N MET A 234 20.64 18.33 -1.45
CA MET A 234 20.91 17.36 -0.39
C MET A 234 19.82 17.53 0.65
N PRO A 235 19.21 16.45 1.15
CA PRO A 235 18.34 16.58 2.29
C PRO A 235 19.15 17.25 3.39
N ASP A 236 18.64 18.38 3.88
CA ASP A 236 19.23 19.04 5.02
C ASP A 236 19.31 18.00 6.13
N GLN A 237 20.51 17.60 6.48
CA GLN A 237 20.75 16.74 7.63
C GLN A 237 20.49 17.61 8.87
N VAL A 238 19.20 17.81 9.16
CA VAL A 238 18.79 18.41 10.40
C VAL A 238 19.02 17.35 11.48
N GLY A 239 20.11 17.48 12.19
CA GLY A 239 20.29 16.74 13.43
C GLY A 239 19.10 16.98 14.34
N HIS A 240 18.76 16.04 15.20
CA HIS A 240 17.60 16.08 16.11
C HIS A 240 17.60 17.32 17.05
N ASP A 241 18.62 18.15 16.98
CA ASP A 241 18.86 19.39 17.71
C ASP A 241 18.87 20.65 16.81
N GLY A 242 18.48 20.54 15.55
CA GLY A 242 18.39 21.70 14.62
C GLY A 242 19.74 22.20 14.09
N SER A 243 20.84 21.50 14.34
CA SER A 243 22.17 21.89 13.86
C SER A 243 22.44 21.33 12.46
N PRO A 244 22.89 22.13 11.47
CA PRO A 244 23.28 21.64 10.16
C PRO A 244 24.53 20.77 10.28
N VAL A 245 24.49 19.53 9.83
CA VAL A 245 25.66 18.66 9.75
C VAL A 245 26.44 19.05 8.50
N ILE A 246 27.55 19.76 8.68
CA ILE A 246 28.47 20.15 7.59
C ILE A 246 29.23 18.89 7.12
N PRO A 247 29.19 18.53 5.81
CA PRO A 247 30.06 17.47 5.28
C PRO A 247 31.53 17.86 5.48
N GLY A 248 32.28 17.07 6.22
CA GLY A 248 33.73 17.27 6.42
C GLY A 248 34.18 17.75 7.81
N SER A 249 33.27 18.02 8.74
CA SER A 249 33.66 18.23 10.15
C SER A 249 33.50 16.94 10.96
N SER A 250 34.51 16.63 11.76
CA SER A 250 34.56 15.48 12.71
C SER A 250 33.52 15.60 13.82
N THR A 251 32.27 15.79 13.50
CA THR A 251 31.21 15.94 14.48
C THR A 251 30.17 14.84 14.23
N VAL A 252 30.31 13.81 15.06
CA VAL A 252 29.24 12.90 15.49
C VAL A 252 28.31 12.45 14.36
N ILE A 253 28.66 11.31 13.78
CA ILE A 253 27.66 10.50 13.07
C ILE A 253 26.43 10.47 13.97
N PRO A 254 25.22 10.84 13.49
CA PRO A 254 24.01 10.67 14.28
C PRO A 254 23.64 9.17 14.37
N GLY A 255 24.52 8.38 14.90
CA GLY A 255 24.30 7.01 15.31
C GLY A 255 24.06 6.89 16.80
N SER A 256 24.28 7.98 17.55
CA SER A 256 24.00 8.05 18.97
C SER A 256 22.73 8.84 19.29
N THR A 257 21.64 8.68 18.51
CA THR A 257 20.34 8.93 19.10
C THR A 257 20.18 7.92 20.22
N GLY A 258 20.24 8.43 21.44
CA GLY A 258 20.34 7.79 22.74
C GLY A 258 20.09 6.29 22.70
N ASN A 259 21.00 5.52 23.24
CA ASN A 259 21.03 4.06 23.41
C ASN A 259 19.64 3.39 23.39
N LEU A 260 18.94 3.41 22.24
CA LEU A 260 17.80 2.54 22.01
C LEU A 260 18.42 1.15 21.86
N SER A 261 18.39 0.37 22.95
CA SER A 261 18.88 -1.00 22.84
C SER A 261 18.10 -1.69 21.74
N ALA A 262 18.75 -2.49 20.94
CA ALA A 262 18.08 -3.26 19.87
C ALA A 262 16.82 -3.97 20.41
N ASP A 263 16.87 -4.40 21.66
CA ASP A 263 15.75 -5.07 22.33
C ASP A 263 14.57 -4.14 22.61
N SER A 264 14.78 -2.83 22.82
CA SER A 264 13.66 -1.88 23.00
C SER A 264 12.93 -1.63 21.67
N VAL A 265 13.65 -1.52 20.56
CA VAL A 265 13.05 -1.38 19.22
C VAL A 265 12.29 -2.65 18.83
N VAL A 266 12.87 -3.82 19.11
CA VAL A 266 12.21 -5.12 18.87
C VAL A 266 10.93 -5.22 19.71
N ALA A 267 10.97 -4.89 21.00
CA ALA A 267 9.78 -4.94 21.85
C ALA A 267 8.68 -4.00 21.34
N PHE A 268 9.04 -2.76 20.96
CA PHE A 268 8.09 -1.83 20.36
C PHE A 268 7.49 -2.35 19.06
N ALA A 269 8.33 -2.85 18.15
CA ALA A 269 7.89 -3.39 16.88
C ALA A 269 6.95 -4.60 17.05
N LEU A 270 7.23 -5.52 17.97
CA LEU A 270 6.36 -6.67 18.24
C LEU A 270 4.97 -6.28 18.71
N ASP A 271 4.81 -5.14 19.38
CA ASP A 271 3.51 -4.65 19.85
C ASP A 271 2.78 -3.79 18.81
N HIS A 272 3.50 -3.02 17.99
CA HIS A 272 2.92 -1.99 17.14
C HIS A 272 2.99 -2.30 15.63
N ASN A 273 3.82 -3.26 15.20
CA ASN A 273 3.96 -3.58 13.78
C ASN A 273 2.63 -4.10 13.20
N PRO A 274 2.14 -3.50 12.10
CA PRO A 274 0.87 -3.86 11.48
C PRO A 274 0.77 -5.35 11.13
N ALA A 275 1.84 -5.98 10.66
CA ALA A 275 1.84 -7.39 10.29
C ALA A 275 1.63 -8.33 11.49
N VAL A 276 2.23 -8.01 12.66
CA VAL A 276 2.00 -8.77 13.91
C VAL A 276 0.58 -8.55 14.41
N GLN A 277 0.07 -7.32 14.36
CA GLN A 277 -1.31 -7.01 14.74
C GLN A 277 -2.31 -7.77 13.88
N ILE A 278 -2.14 -7.79 12.55
CA ILE A 278 -2.98 -8.55 11.63
C ILE A 278 -3.00 -10.03 12.03
N ALA A 279 -1.84 -10.66 12.20
CA ALA A 279 -1.74 -12.07 12.58
C ALA A 279 -2.38 -12.35 13.96
N SER A 280 -2.24 -11.42 14.92
CA SER A 280 -2.87 -11.55 16.24
C SER A 280 -4.39 -11.53 16.17
N TRP A 281 -4.97 -10.64 15.37
CA TRP A 281 -6.42 -10.57 15.17
C TRP A 281 -6.96 -11.73 14.35
N GLN A 282 -6.20 -12.25 13.39
CA GLN A 282 -6.54 -13.45 12.65
C GLN A 282 -6.60 -14.66 13.59
N ALA A 283 -5.63 -14.84 14.48
CA ALA A 283 -5.65 -15.88 15.49
C ALA A 283 -6.83 -15.73 16.47
N LEU A 284 -7.13 -14.49 16.89
CA LEU A 284 -8.29 -14.18 17.72
C LEU A 284 -9.61 -14.51 17.00
N ASN A 285 -9.73 -14.20 15.72
CA ASN A 285 -10.91 -14.52 14.91
C ASN A 285 -11.08 -16.04 14.76
N ALA A 286 -10.00 -16.78 14.47
CA ALA A 286 -10.02 -18.24 14.40
C ALA A 286 -10.48 -18.88 15.74
N LYS A 287 -10.05 -18.32 16.89
CA LYS A 287 -10.53 -18.71 18.21
C LYS A 287 -12.04 -18.46 18.40
N ARG A 288 -12.53 -17.30 17.93
CA ARG A 288 -13.96 -16.98 17.97
C ARG A 288 -14.78 -17.93 17.09
N GLU A 289 -14.30 -18.24 15.90
CA GLU A 289 -14.93 -19.21 15.00
C GLU A 289 -14.98 -20.61 15.60
N LEU A 290 -13.91 -21.05 16.30
CA LEU A 290 -13.91 -22.30 17.04
C LEU A 290 -14.96 -22.29 18.15
N ASN A 291 -15.08 -21.19 18.90
CA ASN A 291 -16.09 -21.06 19.94
C ASN A 291 -17.50 -21.08 19.34
N THR A 292 -17.72 -20.37 18.23
CA THR A 292 -18.99 -20.40 17.50
C THR A 292 -19.36 -21.82 17.08
N ALA A 293 -18.39 -22.59 16.53
CA ALA A 293 -18.62 -24.00 16.15
C ALA A 293 -18.98 -24.88 17.35
N LYS A 294 -18.37 -24.66 18.52
CA LYS A 294 -18.73 -25.34 19.76
C LYS A 294 -20.16 -24.99 20.21
N TRP A 295 -20.52 -23.71 20.17
CA TRP A 295 -21.82 -23.23 20.65
C TRP A 295 -22.98 -23.54 19.68
N GLN A 296 -22.73 -23.85 18.44
CA GLN A 296 -23.74 -24.38 17.50
C GLN A 296 -24.32 -25.73 17.93
N THR A 297 -23.79 -26.35 19.00
CA THR A 297 -24.43 -27.52 19.65
C THR A 297 -25.59 -27.10 20.57
N LEU A 298 -25.71 -25.86 20.95
CA LEU A 298 -26.79 -25.33 21.78
C LEU A 298 -28.11 -25.28 20.98
N PRO A 299 -29.28 -25.30 21.65
CA PRO A 299 -30.55 -25.01 20.99
C PRO A 299 -30.57 -23.60 20.37
N SER A 300 -31.36 -23.41 19.30
CA SER A 300 -31.65 -22.08 18.75
C SER A 300 -33.14 -21.79 18.94
N ILE A 301 -33.44 -20.50 19.14
CA ILE A 301 -34.79 -19.96 19.33
C ILE A 301 -35.03 -18.88 18.28
N GLY A 302 -36.04 -19.09 17.44
CA GLY A 302 -36.45 -18.14 16.40
C GLY A 302 -37.87 -17.66 16.65
N LEU A 303 -38.14 -16.40 16.36
CA LEU A 303 -39.46 -15.79 16.33
C LEU A 303 -39.77 -15.44 14.88
N TYR A 304 -40.89 -15.96 14.41
CA TYR A 304 -41.37 -15.72 13.05
C TYR A 304 -42.78 -15.12 13.10
N ALA A 305 -43.07 -14.22 12.20
CA ALA A 305 -44.39 -13.69 11.97
C ALA A 305 -44.64 -13.56 10.46
N GLY A 306 -45.82 -13.81 10.05
CA GLY A 306 -46.14 -13.72 8.63
C GLY A 306 -47.61 -13.46 8.35
N TRP A 307 -47.81 -12.96 7.16
CA TRP A 307 -49.09 -12.78 6.52
C TRP A 307 -49.04 -13.51 5.19
N ASN A 308 -50.11 -14.26 4.89
CA ASN A 308 -50.22 -14.99 3.63
C ASN A 308 -51.64 -14.97 3.11
N THR A 309 -51.78 -15.08 1.80
CA THR A 309 -53.06 -15.27 1.12
C THR A 309 -52.84 -16.08 -0.15
N SER A 310 -53.94 -16.68 -0.66
CA SER A 310 -53.88 -17.49 -1.86
C SER A 310 -55.04 -17.26 -2.78
N TYR A 311 -54.78 -17.44 -4.07
CA TYR A 311 -55.78 -17.50 -5.12
C TYR A 311 -55.65 -18.82 -5.86
N TYR A 312 -56.80 -19.48 -6.10
CA TYR A 312 -56.81 -20.73 -6.85
C TYR A 312 -58.04 -20.79 -7.79
N THR A 313 -57.89 -21.47 -8.90
CA THR A 313 -58.94 -21.78 -9.83
C THR A 313 -58.87 -23.23 -10.28
N TYR A 314 -60.04 -23.82 -10.59
CA TYR A 314 -60.15 -25.16 -11.16
C TYR A 314 -60.72 -25.09 -12.55
N GLN A 315 -60.22 -25.89 -13.49
CA GLN A 315 -60.76 -25.97 -14.81
C GLN A 315 -62.14 -26.61 -14.77
N GLY A 316 -63.17 -25.93 -15.27
CA GLY A 316 -64.54 -26.43 -15.31
C GLY A 316 -65.37 -26.19 -14.04
N SER A 317 -64.84 -25.48 -13.03
CA SER A 317 -65.60 -25.11 -11.83
C SER A 317 -65.65 -23.59 -11.67
N ALA A 318 -66.80 -23.07 -11.25
CA ALA A 318 -66.93 -21.66 -10.85
C ALA A 318 -66.19 -21.44 -9.52
N THR A 319 -65.08 -20.70 -9.54
CA THR A 319 -64.37 -20.30 -8.33
C THR A 319 -64.68 -18.85 -8.00
N ALA A 320 -64.59 -18.48 -6.72
CA ALA A 320 -64.73 -17.08 -6.28
C ALA A 320 -63.71 -16.17 -7.01
N THR A 321 -64.05 -14.89 -7.13
CA THR A 321 -63.18 -13.93 -7.82
C THR A 321 -61.81 -13.80 -7.13
N PHE A 322 -60.80 -13.36 -7.85
CA PHE A 322 -59.48 -13.09 -7.28
C PHE A 322 -59.59 -12.18 -6.04
N ARG A 323 -60.39 -11.12 -6.11
CA ARG A 323 -60.58 -10.14 -5.02
C ARG A 323 -61.16 -10.79 -3.78
N ASP A 324 -62.17 -11.63 -3.97
CA ASP A 324 -62.83 -12.31 -2.85
C ASP A 324 -61.91 -13.36 -2.20
N GLN A 325 -61.23 -14.16 -3.00
CA GLN A 325 -60.29 -15.14 -2.48
C GLN A 325 -59.09 -14.47 -1.80
N PHE A 326 -58.51 -13.44 -2.41
CA PHE A 326 -57.39 -12.71 -1.85
C PHE A 326 -57.70 -12.17 -0.46
N ARG A 327 -58.95 -11.66 -0.26
CA ARG A 327 -59.40 -11.15 1.03
C ARG A 327 -59.82 -12.26 2.01
N ASN A 328 -60.46 -13.28 1.54
CA ASN A 328 -61.02 -14.31 2.42
C ASN A 328 -60.02 -15.40 2.81
N ASN A 329 -58.99 -15.63 1.98
CA ASN A 329 -57.92 -16.60 2.25
C ASN A 329 -56.76 -15.98 3.03
N MET A 330 -56.91 -14.73 3.48
CA MET A 330 -55.89 -14.04 4.25
C MET A 330 -55.73 -14.71 5.63
N GLY A 331 -54.46 -14.99 5.96
CA GLY A 331 -54.11 -15.53 7.26
C GLY A 331 -52.86 -14.86 7.83
N GLU A 332 -52.82 -14.74 9.13
CA GLU A 332 -51.68 -14.21 9.89
C GLU A 332 -51.23 -15.25 10.89
N TYR A 333 -49.91 -15.30 11.13
CA TYR A 333 -49.36 -16.19 12.14
C TYR A 333 -48.20 -15.55 12.88
N VAL A 334 -48.01 -15.98 14.13
CA VAL A 334 -46.83 -15.72 14.93
C VAL A 334 -46.37 -17.07 15.46
N GLU A 335 -45.09 -17.39 15.25
CA GLU A 335 -44.50 -18.68 15.60
C GLU A 335 -43.28 -18.46 16.46
N LEU A 336 -43.17 -19.18 17.55
CA LEU A 336 -41.92 -19.32 18.32
C LEU A 336 -41.37 -20.72 18.05
N SER A 337 -40.22 -20.79 17.42
CA SER A 337 -39.54 -22.05 17.05
C SER A 337 -38.35 -22.31 17.98
N LEU A 338 -38.31 -23.55 18.54
CA LEU A 338 -37.18 -24.08 19.30
C LEU A 338 -36.59 -25.24 18.52
N SER A 339 -35.33 -25.09 18.05
CA SER A 339 -34.62 -26.15 17.34
C SER A 339 -33.48 -26.68 18.20
N ILE A 340 -33.54 -27.99 18.50
CA ILE A 340 -32.54 -28.72 19.30
C ILE A 340 -31.84 -29.72 18.38
N PRO A 341 -30.59 -29.47 17.97
CA PRO A 341 -29.89 -30.38 17.07
C PRO A 341 -29.36 -31.61 17.80
N ILE A 342 -30.04 -32.74 17.69
CA ILE A 342 -29.68 -34.01 18.38
C ILE A 342 -28.61 -34.76 17.62
N TRP A 343 -28.76 -34.97 16.33
CA TRP A 343 -27.85 -35.78 15.50
C TRP A 343 -27.74 -35.21 14.08
N ASN A 344 -26.51 -35.02 13.62
CA ASN A 344 -26.24 -34.48 12.27
C ASN A 344 -25.07 -35.23 11.56
N ARG A 345 -24.99 -36.55 11.73
CA ARG A 345 -23.97 -37.42 11.09
C ARG A 345 -22.52 -36.99 11.41
N LEU A 346 -22.23 -36.56 12.64
CA LEU A 346 -20.92 -36.08 13.11
C LEU A 346 -20.41 -34.78 12.44
N ASN A 347 -21.21 -34.11 11.60
CA ASN A 347 -20.79 -32.89 10.93
C ASN A 347 -20.37 -31.80 11.92
N LYS A 348 -21.00 -31.71 13.09
CA LYS A 348 -20.62 -30.75 14.14
C LYS A 348 -19.23 -31.04 14.70
N GLN A 349 -18.94 -32.31 15.05
CA GLN A 349 -17.62 -32.71 15.56
C GLN A 349 -16.53 -32.47 14.53
N SER A 350 -16.81 -32.81 13.26
CA SER A 350 -15.90 -32.53 12.15
C SER A 350 -15.66 -31.02 11.94
N THR A 351 -16.71 -30.20 12.11
CA THR A 351 -16.59 -28.75 12.04
C THR A 351 -15.77 -28.18 13.20
N ILE A 352 -16.02 -28.63 14.42
CA ILE A 352 -15.24 -28.26 15.62
C ILE A 352 -13.76 -28.63 15.43
N SER A 353 -13.48 -29.85 14.94
CA SER A 353 -12.10 -30.29 14.68
C SER A 353 -11.42 -29.43 13.62
N ARG A 354 -12.09 -29.15 12.49
CA ARG A 354 -11.58 -28.27 11.46
C ARG A 354 -11.30 -26.85 11.98
N LYS A 355 -12.20 -26.28 12.80
CA LYS A 355 -12.00 -24.97 13.41
C LYS A 355 -10.92 -24.97 14.48
N ARG A 356 -10.69 -26.09 15.17
CA ARG A 356 -9.55 -26.26 16.07
C ARG A 356 -8.24 -26.22 15.32
N HIS A 357 -8.10 -27.00 14.24
CA HIS A 357 -6.89 -26.95 13.39
C HIS A 357 -6.67 -25.58 12.74
N ALA A 358 -7.74 -24.88 12.34
CA ALA A 358 -7.64 -23.50 11.84
C ALA A 358 -7.10 -22.54 12.92
N PHE A 359 -7.53 -22.68 14.17
CA PHE A 359 -6.99 -21.89 15.28
C PHE A 359 -5.54 -22.24 15.60
N GLU A 360 -5.18 -23.53 15.63
CA GLU A 360 -3.79 -23.99 15.81
C GLU A 360 -2.88 -23.43 14.71
N LYS A 361 -3.34 -23.50 13.44
CA LYS A 361 -2.63 -22.91 12.29
C LYS A 361 -2.44 -21.40 12.47
N ALA A 362 -3.49 -20.65 12.74
CA ALA A 362 -3.42 -19.20 12.91
C ALA A 362 -2.52 -18.78 14.10
N SER A 363 -2.50 -19.60 15.18
CA SER A 363 -1.59 -19.38 16.31
C SER A 363 -0.13 -19.61 15.91
N ALA A 364 0.17 -20.66 15.16
CA ALA A 364 1.51 -20.92 14.66
C ALA A 364 1.97 -19.84 13.65
N GLU A 365 1.07 -19.34 12.79
CA GLU A 365 1.34 -18.23 11.89
C GLU A 365 1.65 -16.93 12.65
N LEU A 366 0.97 -16.66 13.76
CA LEU A 366 1.28 -15.53 14.64
C LEU A 366 2.69 -15.67 15.26
N ASP A 367 3.01 -16.85 15.78
CA ASP A 367 4.33 -17.12 16.38
C ASP A 367 5.45 -16.99 15.34
N GLN A 368 5.20 -17.46 14.11
CA GLN A 368 6.15 -17.29 13.00
C GLN A 368 6.29 -15.82 12.65
N LYS A 369 5.20 -15.05 12.52
CA LYS A 369 5.25 -13.63 12.17
C LYS A 369 5.98 -12.79 13.20
N ARG A 370 5.84 -13.12 14.49
CA ARG A 370 6.62 -12.47 15.56
C ARG A 370 8.12 -12.70 15.40
N ARG A 371 8.54 -13.93 15.08
CA ARG A 371 9.96 -14.24 14.81
C ARG A 371 10.48 -13.54 13.56
N ASP A 372 9.66 -13.49 12.52
CA ASP A 372 10.02 -12.82 11.27
C ASP A 372 10.28 -11.34 11.54
N VAL A 373 9.36 -10.63 12.21
CA VAL A 373 9.50 -9.21 12.55
C VAL A 373 10.68 -8.99 13.49
N GLU A 374 10.90 -9.84 14.50
CA GLU A 374 12.09 -9.75 15.36
C GLU A 374 13.38 -9.85 14.53
N SER A 375 13.44 -10.81 13.61
CA SER A 375 14.59 -11.00 12.73
C SER A 375 14.80 -9.83 11.76
N GLU A 376 13.69 -9.31 11.18
CA GLU A 376 13.69 -8.15 10.29
C GLU A 376 14.23 -6.90 11.00
N VAL A 377 13.74 -6.62 12.22
CA VAL A 377 14.20 -5.47 13.02
C VAL A 377 15.67 -5.58 13.38
N ARG A 378 16.11 -6.76 13.87
CA ARG A 378 17.54 -6.97 14.19
C ARG A 378 18.43 -6.81 12.96
N ARG A 379 17.98 -7.29 11.81
CA ARG A 379 18.68 -7.12 10.54
C ARG A 379 18.71 -5.66 10.09
N ALA A 380 17.57 -4.95 10.20
CA ALA A 380 17.48 -3.53 9.86
C ALA A 380 18.44 -2.67 10.69
N ILE A 381 18.59 -2.97 12.00
CA ILE A 381 19.55 -2.29 12.88
C ILE A 381 20.98 -2.59 12.43
N GLN A 382 21.31 -3.85 12.16
CA GLN A 382 22.64 -4.26 11.66
C GLN A 382 22.96 -3.60 10.30
N ASP A 383 21.99 -3.56 9.39
CA ASP A 383 22.14 -2.93 8.07
C ASP A 383 22.38 -1.43 8.20
N ARG A 384 21.67 -0.74 9.10
CA ARG A 384 21.89 0.69 9.39
C ARG A 384 23.30 0.94 9.91
N ASP A 385 23.74 0.17 10.89
CA ASP A 385 25.06 0.35 11.51
C ASP A 385 26.19 0.03 10.51
N GLY A 386 26.00 -1.00 9.69
CA GLY A 386 26.90 -1.33 8.58
C GLY A 386 26.92 -0.22 7.51
N ALA A 387 25.76 0.34 7.15
CA ALA A 387 25.67 1.44 6.19
C ALA A 387 26.31 2.73 6.74
N ALA A 388 26.15 3.04 8.04
CA ALA A 388 26.80 4.18 8.69
C ALA A 388 28.32 4.07 8.61
N THR A 389 28.88 2.90 8.96
CA THR A 389 30.31 2.64 8.88
C THR A 389 30.82 2.70 7.42
N ALA A 390 30.06 2.16 6.48
CA ALA A 390 30.41 2.21 5.05
C ALA A 390 30.42 3.65 4.52
N TYR A 391 29.46 4.49 4.94
CA TYR A 391 29.40 5.90 4.58
C TYR A 391 30.62 6.66 5.13
N GLU A 392 30.97 6.47 6.42
CA GLU A 392 32.15 7.09 7.01
C GLU A 392 33.44 6.76 6.24
N GLN A 393 33.63 5.48 5.86
CA GLN A 393 34.79 5.08 5.06
C GLN A 393 34.72 5.62 3.62
N ALA A 394 33.55 5.77 3.04
CA ALA A 394 33.38 6.36 1.71
C ALA A 394 33.72 7.86 1.72
N CYS A 395 33.31 8.64 2.73
CA CYS A 395 33.70 10.03 2.91
C CYS A 395 35.21 10.17 3.02
N ARG A 396 35.85 9.35 3.87
CA ARG A 396 37.32 9.37 4.03
C ARG A 396 38.05 9.01 2.73
N LYS A 397 37.52 8.02 1.98
CA LYS A 397 38.03 7.67 0.66
C LYS A 397 37.93 8.82 -0.33
N ALA A 398 36.76 9.50 -0.38
CA ALA A 398 36.55 10.64 -1.29
C ALA A 398 37.49 11.81 -0.96
N GLU A 399 37.66 12.12 0.33
CA GLU A 399 38.63 13.15 0.78
C GLU A 399 40.06 12.86 0.30
N VAL A 400 40.59 11.66 0.57
CA VAL A 400 41.94 11.28 0.17
C VAL A 400 42.11 11.24 -1.36
N GLN A 401 41.07 10.76 -2.09
CA GLN A 401 41.12 10.75 -3.57
C GLN A 401 41.03 12.16 -4.17
N SER A 402 40.33 13.09 -3.53
CA SER A 402 40.26 14.52 -3.90
C SER A 402 41.64 15.18 -3.77
N GLU A 403 42.34 14.92 -2.66
CA GLU A 403 43.72 15.42 -2.49
C GLU A 403 44.68 14.82 -3.53
N ALA A 404 44.58 13.51 -3.78
CA ALA A 404 45.40 12.83 -4.79
C ALA A 404 45.11 13.37 -6.20
N TYR A 405 43.83 13.61 -6.55
CA TYR A 405 43.43 14.24 -7.81
C TYR A 405 44.08 15.64 -7.96
N THR A 406 43.93 16.49 -6.95
CA THR A 406 44.48 17.86 -6.96
C THR A 406 46.01 17.86 -7.12
N LEU A 407 46.70 16.93 -6.43
CA LEU A 407 48.17 16.80 -6.55
C LEU A 407 48.57 16.33 -7.95
N ASN A 408 47.86 15.33 -8.50
CA ASN A 408 48.19 14.81 -9.84
C ASN A 408 47.83 15.82 -10.94
N LEU A 409 46.82 16.66 -10.77
CA LEU A 409 46.49 17.75 -11.68
C LEU A 409 47.67 18.75 -11.75
N LYS A 410 48.22 19.16 -10.61
CA LYS A 410 49.40 20.03 -10.55
C LYS A 410 50.63 19.41 -11.20
N LYS A 411 50.86 18.09 -10.98
CA LYS A 411 51.97 17.37 -11.62
C LYS A 411 51.78 17.27 -13.15
N LEU A 412 50.58 17.06 -13.63
CA LEU A 412 50.27 17.07 -15.07
C LEU A 412 50.55 18.44 -15.69
N GLU A 413 50.15 19.52 -15.02
CA GLU A 413 50.39 20.90 -15.47
C GLU A 413 51.90 21.24 -15.58
N GLN A 414 52.70 20.63 -14.70
CA GLN A 414 54.17 20.77 -14.72
C GLN A 414 54.85 19.76 -15.66
N GLY A 415 54.11 18.87 -16.33
CA GLY A 415 54.67 17.84 -17.21
C GLY A 415 55.40 16.71 -16.50
N LEU A 416 55.15 16.52 -15.19
CA LEU A 416 55.80 15.52 -14.36
C LEU A 416 55.16 14.12 -14.42
N ILE A 417 53.91 14.02 -14.90
CA ILE A 417 53.20 12.75 -15.10
C ILE A 417 52.58 12.73 -16.48
N SER A 418 52.29 11.53 -16.97
CA SER A 418 51.62 11.34 -18.25
C SER A 418 50.11 11.61 -18.13
N PRO A 419 49.42 11.97 -19.26
CA PRO A 419 47.94 12.08 -19.29
C PRO A 419 47.24 10.81 -18.81
N LEU A 420 47.77 9.63 -19.10
CA LEU A 420 47.20 8.34 -18.68
C LEU A 420 47.24 8.15 -17.16
N GLU A 421 48.35 8.52 -16.51
CA GLU A 421 48.45 8.49 -15.04
C GLU A 421 47.45 9.44 -14.39
N PHE A 422 47.30 10.63 -14.95
CA PHE A 422 46.26 11.58 -14.48
C PHE A 422 44.85 11.04 -14.66
N GLN A 423 44.54 10.44 -15.82
CA GLN A 423 43.24 9.82 -16.08
C GLN A 423 42.91 8.74 -15.04
N THR A 424 43.88 7.94 -14.64
CA THR A 424 43.70 6.94 -13.59
C THR A 424 43.34 7.59 -12.24
N ALA A 425 44.06 8.63 -11.84
CA ALA A 425 43.79 9.36 -10.61
C ALA A 425 42.40 10.03 -10.63
N ASN A 426 42.01 10.60 -11.77
CA ASN A 426 40.70 11.19 -11.96
C ASN A 426 39.56 10.16 -11.89
N ASN A 427 39.70 9.03 -12.56
CA ASN A 427 38.70 7.94 -12.50
C ASN A 427 38.54 7.39 -11.07
N ASN A 428 39.64 7.32 -10.30
CA ASN A 428 39.58 6.92 -8.88
C ASN A 428 38.81 7.96 -8.04
N TYR A 429 39.02 9.24 -8.30
CA TYR A 429 38.30 10.32 -7.62
C TYR A 429 36.77 10.30 -7.96
N LEU A 430 36.41 10.19 -9.24
CA LEU A 430 35.02 10.07 -9.66
C LEU A 430 34.33 8.89 -9.02
N LYS A 431 34.99 7.74 -9.01
CA LYS A 431 34.50 6.54 -8.34
C LYS A 431 34.29 6.75 -6.83
N ALA A 432 35.22 7.44 -6.18
CA ALA A 432 35.13 7.73 -4.76
C ALA A 432 33.93 8.66 -4.43
N GLN A 433 33.69 9.69 -5.26
CA GLN A 433 32.51 10.56 -5.13
C GLN A 433 31.18 9.77 -5.33
N ALA A 434 31.14 8.93 -6.35
CA ALA A 434 29.96 8.09 -6.59
C ALA A 434 29.69 7.11 -5.43
N ASP A 435 30.76 6.49 -4.88
CA ASP A 435 30.67 5.57 -3.74
C ASP A 435 30.21 6.30 -2.47
N GLU A 436 30.66 7.54 -2.24
CA GLU A 436 30.24 8.38 -1.11
C GLU A 436 28.74 8.68 -1.17
N MET A 437 28.25 9.21 -2.31
CA MET A 437 26.84 9.51 -2.51
C MET A 437 25.95 8.27 -2.37
N ASN A 438 26.33 7.16 -2.99
CA ASN A 438 25.59 5.90 -2.89
C ASN A 438 25.52 5.38 -1.44
N SER A 439 26.64 5.48 -0.71
CA SER A 439 26.69 5.07 0.70
C SER A 439 25.85 5.96 1.59
N LEU A 440 25.79 7.28 1.33
CA LEU A 440 24.93 8.23 2.03
C LEU A 440 23.45 7.84 1.85
N PHE A 441 22.99 7.66 0.61
CA PHE A 441 21.59 7.34 0.36
C PHE A 441 21.20 5.99 0.93
N LYS A 442 22.07 4.99 0.85
CA LYS A 442 21.86 3.70 1.53
C LYS A 442 21.71 3.87 3.04
N TYR A 443 22.57 4.69 3.66
CA TYR A 443 22.47 4.97 5.09
C TYR A 443 21.12 5.65 5.44
N LEU A 444 20.71 6.67 4.68
CA LEU A 444 19.45 7.38 4.93
C LEU A 444 18.24 6.44 4.85
N ILE A 445 18.17 5.60 3.83
CA ILE A 445 17.09 4.61 3.67
C ILE A 445 17.10 3.62 4.86
N LYS A 446 18.26 3.07 5.23
CA LYS A 446 18.36 2.11 6.34
C LYS A 446 18.03 2.76 7.69
N HIS A 447 18.40 4.02 7.86
CA HIS A 447 18.04 4.80 9.04
C HIS A 447 16.53 5.03 9.12
N ALA A 448 15.90 5.40 8.03
CA ALA A 448 14.45 5.56 7.94
C ALA A 448 13.70 4.27 8.28
N VAL A 449 14.16 3.11 7.80
CA VAL A 449 13.58 1.81 8.13
C VAL A 449 13.63 1.51 9.63
N VAL A 450 14.75 1.79 10.30
CA VAL A 450 14.86 1.58 11.76
C VAL A 450 13.94 2.55 12.52
N ARG A 451 13.82 3.81 12.08
CA ARG A 451 12.87 4.77 12.67
C ARG A 451 11.43 4.32 12.52
N TYR A 452 11.06 3.75 11.37
CA TYR A 452 9.74 3.18 11.16
C TYR A 452 9.44 2.05 12.15
N TYR A 453 10.37 1.14 12.38
CA TYR A 453 10.20 0.10 13.41
C TYR A 453 10.13 0.65 14.84
N ASN A 454 10.62 1.85 15.05
CA ASN A 454 10.50 2.59 16.33
C ASN A 454 9.25 3.50 16.40
N GLY A 455 8.35 3.43 15.42
CA GLY A 455 7.05 4.09 15.42
C GLY A 455 6.99 5.45 14.73
N VAL A 456 8.02 5.85 13.98
CA VAL A 456 7.98 7.08 13.18
C VAL A 456 7.60 6.72 11.74
N GLU A 457 6.41 7.11 11.31
CA GLU A 457 5.94 6.86 9.94
C GLU A 457 6.87 7.53 8.91
N TYR A 458 7.06 6.91 7.74
CA TYR A 458 7.99 7.42 6.71
C TYR A 458 7.66 8.84 6.24
N VAL A 459 6.37 9.19 6.14
CA VAL A 459 5.94 10.54 5.74
C VAL A 459 6.35 11.59 6.77
N ASN A 460 6.54 11.22 8.05
CA ASN A 460 6.88 12.11 9.16
C ASN A 460 8.40 12.14 9.45
N GLN A 461 9.22 11.58 8.57
CA GLN A 461 10.68 11.51 8.69
C GLN A 461 11.38 12.54 7.82
#